data_c1420e74fd42d6680f9155bac3efb610
#
_entry.id   c1420e74fd42d6680f9155bac3efb610
#
_cell.length_a   1.000
_cell.length_b   1.000
_cell.length_c   1.000
_cell.angle_alpha   90.00
_cell.angle_beta   90.00
_cell.angle_gamma   90.00
#
_symmetry.space_group_name_H-M   'P 1'
#
loop_
_entity.id
_entity.type
_entity.pdbx_description
1 polymer ?
#
loop_
_entity_poly.entity_id
_entity_poly.type
_entity_poly.pdbx_seq_one_letter_code
_entity_poly.pdbx_strand_id
1 'polypeptide(L)'
;MLNVRLPRVYPIVDTTTLARVDFDPVKAAAALLDGGARILQFRHKGFWSRDVFAQAQEIAVLCRSVDAPLIVNDRADYAGLLRAGVHLGQDDLLPADARTVIGSEPIVGFSTHNPGQMCAAQSEPIDYVAFGPVFTTGSKERPDPTVGIEGLRTVHAVNSKPLVAIGGITRDNAALCWGAGAGSVAVIGDLLTHPCSHRTLRERMEEWLKL
;
A
#
# COMPACT_ATOMS: atom_id res chain seq x y z
N MET A 1 -18.20 5.50 -9.88
CA MET A 1 -16.90 5.26 -9.24
C MET A 1 -16.49 6.51 -8.51
N LEU A 2 -16.14 6.41 -7.24
CA LEU A 2 -15.56 7.52 -6.49
C LEU A 2 -14.22 7.89 -7.14
N ASN A 3 -13.99 9.16 -7.38
CA ASN A 3 -12.70 9.63 -7.90
C ASN A 3 -11.70 9.65 -6.72
N VAL A 4 -11.14 8.49 -6.39
CA VAL A 4 -10.22 8.34 -5.25
C VAL A 4 -8.93 9.08 -5.55
N ARG A 5 -8.70 10.18 -4.86
CA ARG A 5 -7.43 10.90 -4.93
C ARG A 5 -6.47 10.33 -3.89
N LEU A 6 -5.53 9.48 -4.34
CA LEU A 6 -4.49 8.96 -3.47
C LEU A 6 -3.47 10.04 -3.09
N PRO A 7 -2.97 10.05 -1.83
CA PRO A 7 -1.82 10.87 -1.46
C PRO A 7 -0.57 10.47 -2.24
N ARG A 8 0.39 11.38 -2.38
CA ARG A 8 1.67 11.11 -3.07
C ARG A 8 2.46 9.97 -2.44
N VAL A 9 2.34 9.79 -1.13
CA VAL A 9 3.03 8.75 -0.35
C VAL A 9 2.01 7.84 0.28
N TYR A 10 2.19 6.53 0.07
CA TYR A 10 1.32 5.48 0.54
C TYR A 10 2.10 4.50 1.43
N PRO A 11 2.18 4.75 2.75
CA PRO A 11 2.90 3.89 3.67
C PRO A 11 2.20 2.55 3.88
N ILE A 12 3.02 1.49 3.97
CA ILE A 12 2.56 0.13 4.25
C ILE A 12 3.19 -0.34 5.57
N VAL A 13 2.35 -0.64 6.54
CA VAL A 13 2.70 -1.31 7.80
C VAL A 13 2.78 -2.80 7.53
N ASP A 14 3.98 -3.28 7.24
CA ASP A 14 4.26 -4.68 6.95
C ASP A 14 4.79 -5.38 8.19
N THR A 15 4.04 -6.35 8.71
CA THR A 15 4.36 -7.02 9.98
C THR A 15 5.67 -7.81 9.92
N THR A 16 6.00 -8.39 8.76
CA THR A 16 7.26 -9.14 8.58
C THR A 16 8.47 -8.21 8.64
N THR A 17 8.36 -7.06 8.01
CA THR A 17 9.46 -6.09 7.99
C THR A 17 9.63 -5.41 9.35
N LEU A 18 8.53 -5.11 10.04
CA LEU A 18 8.55 -4.55 11.40
C LEU A 18 9.13 -5.54 12.43
N ALA A 19 8.86 -6.83 12.30
CA ALA A 19 9.43 -7.85 13.17
C ALA A 19 10.98 -7.90 13.08
N ARG A 20 11.58 -7.55 11.94
CA ARG A 20 13.05 -7.50 11.78
C ARG A 20 13.71 -6.36 12.56
N VAL A 21 12.94 -5.36 12.95
CA VAL A 21 13.39 -4.20 13.73
C VAL A 21 12.76 -4.17 15.13
N ASP A 22 12.12 -5.28 15.52
CA ASP A 22 11.42 -5.47 16.82
C ASP A 22 10.49 -4.31 17.16
N PHE A 23 9.65 -3.92 16.21
CA PHE A 23 8.72 -2.80 16.40
C PHE A 23 7.27 -3.19 16.17
N ASP A 24 6.41 -2.75 17.08
CA ASP A 24 4.98 -3.10 17.11
C ASP A 24 4.21 -2.43 15.95
N PRO A 25 3.34 -3.17 15.21
CA PRO A 25 2.59 -2.63 14.07
C PRO A 25 1.61 -1.51 14.42
N VAL A 26 0.98 -1.54 15.60
CA VAL A 26 0.04 -0.49 16.04
C VAL A 26 0.80 0.80 16.33
N LYS A 27 1.95 0.68 17.03
CA LYS A 27 2.82 1.83 17.28
C LYS A 27 3.40 2.41 15.98
N ALA A 28 3.72 1.55 14.99
CA ALA A 28 4.17 2.00 13.69
C ALA A 28 3.07 2.77 12.94
N ALA A 29 1.84 2.25 12.94
CA ALA A 29 0.69 2.93 12.35
C ALA A 29 0.45 4.29 13.00
N ALA A 30 0.44 4.36 14.34
CA ALA A 30 0.28 5.62 15.07
C ALA A 30 1.35 6.64 14.68
N ALA A 31 2.63 6.22 14.66
CA ALA A 31 3.74 7.10 14.30
C ALA A 31 3.62 7.66 12.87
N LEU A 32 3.23 6.82 11.90
CA LEU A 32 3.05 7.25 10.51
C LEU A 32 1.88 8.21 10.34
N LEU A 33 0.77 7.97 11.05
CA LEU A 33 -0.39 8.86 11.05
C LEU A 33 -0.07 10.20 11.73
N ASP A 34 0.64 10.19 12.86
CA ASP A 34 1.15 11.39 13.54
C ASP A 34 2.13 12.18 12.66
N GLY A 35 2.90 11.49 11.81
CA GLY A 35 3.77 12.07 10.79
C GLY A 35 3.03 12.61 9.56
N GLY A 36 1.71 12.51 9.53
CA GLY A 36 0.87 13.09 8.48
C GLY A 36 0.44 12.14 7.37
N ALA A 37 0.61 10.82 7.52
CA ALA A 37 0.05 9.86 6.55
C ALA A 37 -1.47 10.04 6.40
N ARG A 38 -1.98 9.96 5.16
CA ARG A 38 -3.41 10.14 4.82
C ARG A 38 -4.02 8.94 4.11
N ILE A 39 -3.33 7.84 4.10
CA ILE A 39 -3.73 6.48 3.75
C ILE A 39 -2.76 5.55 4.43
N LEU A 40 -3.19 4.36 4.81
CA LEU A 40 -2.32 3.35 5.39
C LEU A 40 -2.72 1.97 4.89
N GLN A 41 -1.75 1.13 4.55
CA GLN A 41 -2.01 -0.28 4.29
C GLN A 41 -1.47 -1.12 5.45
N PHE A 42 -2.30 -2.04 5.96
CA PHE A 42 -1.86 -3.09 6.88
C PHE A 42 -1.61 -4.38 6.10
N ARG A 43 -0.37 -4.85 6.12
CA ARG A 43 0.06 -6.05 5.40
C ARG A 43 0.57 -7.10 6.37
N HIS A 44 -0.13 -8.24 6.42
CA HIS A 44 0.24 -9.43 7.17
C HIS A 44 0.13 -10.66 6.27
N LYS A 45 1.24 -11.32 6.01
CA LYS A 45 1.28 -12.52 5.12
C LYS A 45 1.21 -13.84 5.90
N GLY A 46 1.23 -13.78 7.23
CA GLY A 46 1.12 -14.93 8.09
C GLY A 46 -0.32 -15.37 8.35
N PHE A 47 -0.47 -16.30 9.28
CA PHE A 47 -1.78 -16.71 9.79
C PHE A 47 -2.43 -15.56 10.57
N TRP A 48 -3.66 -15.23 10.22
CA TRP A 48 -4.44 -14.20 10.90
C TRP A 48 -5.02 -14.76 12.21
N SER A 49 -4.24 -14.69 13.28
CA SER A 49 -4.67 -15.00 14.63
C SER A 49 -5.62 -13.93 15.17
N ARG A 50 -6.22 -14.22 16.33
CA ARG A 50 -7.03 -13.22 17.06
C ARG A 50 -6.21 -11.96 17.39
N ASP A 51 -4.93 -12.12 17.74
CA ASP A 51 -4.06 -10.99 18.10
C ASP A 51 -3.73 -10.11 16.89
N VAL A 52 -3.44 -10.71 15.73
CA VAL A 52 -3.25 -9.95 14.47
C VAL A 52 -4.51 -9.18 14.09
N PHE A 53 -5.68 -9.81 14.24
CA PHE A 53 -6.95 -9.12 13.98
C PHE A 53 -7.18 -7.97 14.97
N ALA A 54 -6.88 -8.16 16.26
CA ALA A 54 -6.96 -7.09 17.26
C ALA A 54 -6.05 -5.90 16.92
N GLN A 55 -4.81 -6.17 16.51
CA GLN A 55 -3.91 -5.11 16.01
C GLN A 55 -4.51 -4.36 14.81
N ALA A 56 -5.08 -5.08 13.84
CA ALA A 56 -5.73 -4.46 12.69
C ALA A 56 -6.95 -3.61 13.09
N GLN A 57 -7.72 -4.03 14.13
CA GLN A 57 -8.82 -3.24 14.67
C GLN A 57 -8.33 -1.95 15.33
N GLU A 58 -7.25 -1.99 16.11
CA GLU A 58 -6.65 -0.80 16.71
C GLU A 58 -6.14 0.17 15.63
N ILE A 59 -5.45 -0.35 14.60
CA ILE A 59 -5.00 0.46 13.46
C ILE A 59 -6.19 1.09 12.73
N ALA A 60 -7.31 0.36 12.55
CA ALA A 60 -8.51 0.91 11.95
C ALA A 60 -9.12 2.05 12.77
N VAL A 61 -9.05 1.98 14.11
CA VAL A 61 -9.48 3.08 15.00
C VAL A 61 -8.57 4.30 14.82
N LEU A 62 -7.25 4.11 14.80
CA LEU A 62 -6.28 5.18 14.58
C LEU A 62 -6.50 5.87 13.23
N CYS A 63 -6.67 5.10 12.17
CA CYS A 63 -6.93 5.63 10.82
C CYS A 63 -8.20 6.50 10.80
N ARG A 64 -9.30 6.02 11.39
CA ARG A 64 -10.55 6.77 11.48
C ARG A 64 -10.42 8.07 12.27
N SER A 65 -9.60 8.11 13.32
CA SER A 65 -9.42 9.31 14.14
C SER A 65 -8.79 10.49 13.40
N VAL A 66 -8.13 10.22 12.27
CA VAL A 66 -7.47 11.25 11.42
C VAL A 66 -8.02 11.27 9.99
N ASP A 67 -9.16 10.62 9.75
CA ASP A 67 -9.84 10.52 8.44
C ASP A 67 -8.92 9.95 7.34
N ALA A 68 -8.07 8.98 7.69
CA ALA A 68 -7.20 8.28 6.75
C ALA A 68 -7.81 6.89 6.44
N PRO A 69 -8.05 6.52 5.17
CA PRO A 69 -8.51 5.19 4.84
C PRO A 69 -7.46 4.13 5.24
N LEU A 70 -7.93 3.05 5.88
CA LEU A 70 -7.16 1.83 6.06
C LEU A 70 -7.40 0.92 4.87
N ILE A 71 -6.35 0.30 4.36
CA ILE A 71 -6.38 -0.74 3.32
C ILE A 71 -5.82 -2.03 3.93
N VAL A 72 -6.55 -3.13 3.83
CA VAL A 72 -6.09 -4.46 4.25
C VAL A 72 -5.50 -5.18 3.05
N ASN A 73 -4.31 -5.76 3.21
CA ASN A 73 -3.67 -6.50 2.12
C ASN A 73 -4.27 -7.91 1.99
N ASP A 74 -4.66 -8.34 0.78
CA ASP A 74 -5.17 -9.64 0.35
C ASP A 74 -6.54 -10.05 0.93
N ARG A 75 -6.84 -9.77 2.15
CA ARG A 75 -7.93 -10.33 2.94
C ARG A 75 -9.20 -9.47 2.92
N ALA A 76 -10.01 -9.67 1.88
CA ALA A 76 -11.30 -8.98 1.71
C ALA A 76 -12.28 -9.25 2.87
N ASP A 77 -12.25 -10.46 3.45
CA ASP A 77 -13.06 -10.84 4.61
C ASP A 77 -12.75 -9.97 5.84
N TYR A 78 -11.47 -9.80 6.17
CA TYR A 78 -11.07 -8.92 7.27
C TYR A 78 -11.24 -7.43 6.92
N ALA A 79 -11.03 -7.04 5.67
CA ALA A 79 -11.35 -5.69 5.23
C ALA A 79 -12.82 -5.35 5.47
N GLY A 80 -13.75 -6.26 5.14
CA GLY A 80 -15.18 -6.10 5.40
C GLY A 80 -15.51 -5.96 6.90
N LEU A 81 -14.93 -6.81 7.76
CA LEU A 81 -15.13 -6.74 9.22
C LEU A 81 -14.61 -5.42 9.82
N LEU A 82 -13.53 -4.86 9.24
CA LEU A 82 -12.91 -3.62 9.68
C LEU A 82 -13.52 -2.36 9.05
N ARG A 83 -14.42 -2.51 8.07
CA ARG A 83 -14.94 -1.44 7.20
C ARG A 83 -13.78 -0.68 6.52
N ALA A 84 -12.78 -1.42 6.08
CA ALA A 84 -11.58 -0.94 5.41
C ALA A 84 -11.63 -1.24 3.92
N GLY A 85 -10.75 -0.59 3.13
CA GLY A 85 -10.48 -1.01 1.76
C GLY A 85 -9.64 -2.28 1.71
N VAL A 86 -9.45 -2.82 0.51
CA VAL A 86 -8.61 -4.00 0.28
C VAL A 86 -7.63 -3.75 -0.87
N HIS A 87 -6.44 -4.29 -0.76
CA HIS A 87 -5.46 -4.36 -1.86
C HIS A 87 -5.18 -5.82 -2.20
N LEU A 88 -5.40 -6.18 -3.47
CA LEU A 88 -5.33 -7.55 -3.97
C LEU A 88 -4.14 -7.72 -4.92
N GLY A 89 -3.51 -8.89 -4.85
CA GLY A 89 -2.55 -9.37 -5.84
C GLY A 89 -3.21 -10.24 -6.91
N GLN A 90 -2.40 -10.77 -7.83
CA GLN A 90 -2.88 -11.58 -8.97
C GLN A 90 -3.41 -12.97 -8.55
N ASP A 91 -2.96 -13.49 -7.41
CA ASP A 91 -3.32 -14.80 -6.88
C ASP A 91 -4.39 -14.72 -5.77
N ASP A 92 -4.85 -13.51 -5.44
CA ASP A 92 -5.90 -13.28 -4.43
C ASP A 92 -7.30 -13.36 -5.07
N LEU A 93 -8.34 -13.02 -4.30
CA LEU A 93 -9.70 -12.89 -4.84
C LEU A 93 -9.74 -11.93 -6.02
N LEU A 94 -10.55 -12.22 -7.02
CA LEU A 94 -10.82 -11.26 -8.08
C LEU A 94 -11.45 -9.98 -7.51
N PRO A 95 -11.16 -8.81 -8.06
CA PRO A 95 -11.72 -7.55 -7.57
C PRO A 95 -13.25 -7.53 -7.51
N ALA A 96 -13.92 -8.19 -8.47
CA ALA A 96 -15.38 -8.33 -8.49
C ALA A 96 -15.89 -9.15 -7.30
N ASP A 97 -15.20 -10.25 -6.94
CA ASP A 97 -15.56 -11.09 -5.80
C ASP A 97 -15.29 -10.36 -4.47
N ALA A 98 -14.17 -9.65 -4.38
CA ALA A 98 -13.88 -8.81 -3.22
C ALA A 98 -14.97 -7.75 -3.01
N ARG A 99 -15.49 -7.13 -4.07
CA ARG A 99 -16.62 -6.20 -4.00
C ARG A 99 -17.89 -6.83 -3.41
N THR A 100 -18.14 -8.11 -3.63
CA THR A 100 -19.29 -8.79 -3.02
C THR A 100 -19.15 -8.91 -1.50
N VAL A 101 -17.90 -8.95 -0.99
CA VAL A 101 -17.59 -9.06 0.44
C VAL A 101 -17.61 -7.69 1.12
N ILE A 102 -16.95 -6.68 0.52
CA ILE A 102 -16.75 -5.37 1.17
C ILE A 102 -17.74 -4.30 0.73
N GLY A 103 -18.50 -4.51 -0.34
CA GLY A 103 -19.43 -3.52 -0.90
C GLY A 103 -18.77 -2.55 -1.89
N SER A 104 -19.54 -1.55 -2.32
CA SER A 104 -19.13 -0.59 -3.36
C SER A 104 -18.30 0.59 -2.85
N GLU A 105 -18.47 0.99 -1.59
CA GLU A 105 -17.86 2.19 -1.02
C GLU A 105 -16.37 2.05 -0.65
N PRO A 106 -15.89 0.93 -0.03
CA PRO A 106 -14.49 0.80 0.36
C PRO A 106 -13.57 0.76 -0.85
N ILE A 107 -12.34 1.29 -0.68
CA ILE A 107 -11.33 1.35 -1.74
C ILE A 107 -10.83 -0.05 -2.09
N VAL A 108 -10.77 -0.38 -3.38
CA VAL A 108 -10.14 -1.60 -3.90
C VAL A 108 -8.92 -1.24 -4.74
N GLY A 109 -7.75 -1.71 -4.32
CA GLY A 109 -6.51 -1.63 -5.10
C GLY A 109 -6.16 -2.98 -5.71
N PHE A 110 -5.44 -2.96 -6.83
CA PHE A 110 -5.01 -4.17 -7.51
C PHE A 110 -3.56 -4.08 -8.01
N SER A 111 -2.75 -5.08 -7.70
CA SER A 111 -1.35 -5.17 -8.12
C SER A 111 -1.23 -5.70 -9.55
N THR A 112 -0.33 -5.10 -10.32
CA THR A 112 0.05 -5.54 -11.67
C THR A 112 1.57 -5.51 -11.83
N HIS A 113 2.12 -6.41 -12.67
CA HIS A 113 3.56 -6.63 -12.80
C HIS A 113 4.04 -6.58 -14.25
N ASN A 114 3.12 -6.45 -15.21
CA ASN A 114 3.42 -6.35 -16.65
C ASN A 114 2.30 -5.62 -17.39
N PRO A 115 2.53 -5.15 -18.63
CA PRO A 115 1.52 -4.43 -19.42
C PRO A 115 0.23 -5.21 -19.68
N GLY A 116 0.31 -6.53 -19.84
CA GLY A 116 -0.88 -7.38 -20.06
C GLY A 116 -1.82 -7.34 -18.84
N GLN A 117 -1.28 -7.51 -17.63
CA GLN A 117 -2.05 -7.38 -16.39
C GLN A 117 -2.60 -5.96 -16.20
N MET A 118 -1.82 -4.93 -16.56
CA MET A 118 -2.27 -3.54 -16.53
C MET A 118 -3.49 -3.32 -17.44
N CYS A 119 -3.46 -3.83 -18.66
CA CYS A 119 -4.59 -3.72 -19.59
C CYS A 119 -5.82 -4.47 -19.05
N ALA A 120 -5.67 -5.69 -18.54
CA ALA A 120 -6.76 -6.46 -17.94
C ALA A 120 -7.39 -5.71 -16.73
N ALA A 121 -6.58 -5.10 -15.89
CA ALA A 121 -7.02 -4.37 -14.72
C ALA A 121 -7.90 -3.15 -15.04
N GLN A 122 -7.87 -2.61 -16.28
CA GLN A 122 -8.68 -1.43 -16.64
C GLN A 122 -10.19 -1.71 -16.59
N SER A 123 -10.62 -2.96 -16.86
CA SER A 123 -12.02 -3.38 -16.81
C SER A 123 -12.48 -3.81 -15.43
N GLU A 124 -11.57 -4.00 -14.49
CA GLU A 124 -11.89 -4.45 -13.14
C GLU A 124 -12.52 -3.34 -12.27
N PRO A 125 -13.42 -3.71 -11.31
CA PRO A 125 -14.06 -2.76 -10.41
C PRO A 125 -13.13 -2.29 -9.28
N ILE A 126 -11.97 -1.74 -9.64
CA ILE A 126 -10.92 -1.23 -8.76
C ILE A 126 -10.84 0.30 -8.79
N ASP A 127 -10.37 0.89 -7.70
CA ASP A 127 -10.21 2.34 -7.54
C ASP A 127 -8.81 2.81 -7.87
N TYR A 128 -7.80 1.96 -7.74
CA TYR A 128 -6.43 2.23 -8.16
C TYR A 128 -5.70 0.96 -8.57
N VAL A 129 -4.67 1.13 -9.37
CA VAL A 129 -3.76 0.07 -9.79
C VAL A 129 -2.36 0.32 -9.23
N ALA A 130 -1.72 -0.71 -8.69
CA ALA A 130 -0.31 -0.68 -8.32
C ALA A 130 0.52 -1.39 -9.38
N PHE A 131 1.68 -0.81 -9.74
CA PHE A 131 2.59 -1.35 -10.73
C PHE A 131 4.00 -1.48 -10.17
N GLY A 132 4.59 -2.66 -10.27
CA GLY A 132 5.93 -2.94 -9.76
C GLY A 132 6.28 -4.42 -9.72
N PRO A 133 7.47 -4.75 -9.17
CA PRO A 133 8.40 -3.85 -8.48
C PRO A 133 9.19 -2.95 -9.43
N VAL A 134 9.21 -1.64 -9.16
CA VAL A 134 9.95 -0.68 -10.01
C VAL A 134 11.45 -0.85 -9.83
N PHE A 135 11.90 -1.02 -8.59
CA PHE A 135 13.29 -1.27 -8.24
C PHE A 135 13.42 -2.58 -7.46
N THR A 136 14.65 -3.09 -7.34
CA THR A 136 14.94 -4.29 -6.53
C THR A 136 14.46 -4.10 -5.09
N THR A 137 13.77 -5.09 -4.55
CA THR A 137 13.17 -5.03 -3.21
C THR A 137 13.41 -6.32 -2.43
N GLY A 138 13.62 -6.19 -1.13
CA GLY A 138 13.68 -7.32 -0.18
C GLY A 138 12.40 -7.51 0.64
N SER A 139 11.30 -6.84 0.31
CA SER A 139 10.05 -6.92 1.09
C SER A 139 9.18 -8.13 0.72
N LYS A 140 9.44 -8.78 -0.41
CA LYS A 140 8.81 -10.07 -0.82
C LYS A 140 9.87 -11.17 -0.82
N GLU A 141 9.49 -12.37 -0.38
CA GLU A 141 10.39 -13.56 -0.45
C GLU A 141 10.70 -13.96 -1.89
N ARG A 142 9.73 -13.81 -2.79
CA ARG A 142 9.87 -14.06 -4.23
C ARG A 142 9.36 -12.81 -4.97
N PRO A 143 10.22 -11.82 -5.18
CA PRO A 143 9.84 -10.65 -5.94
C PRO A 143 9.71 -11.00 -7.43
N ASP A 144 8.69 -10.41 -8.08
CA ASP A 144 8.59 -10.41 -9.53
C ASP A 144 9.81 -9.69 -10.16
N PRO A 145 10.11 -9.93 -11.45
CA PRO A 145 11.14 -9.17 -12.15
C PRO A 145 10.89 -7.66 -12.07
N THR A 146 11.95 -6.87 -11.90
CA THR A 146 11.83 -5.41 -11.85
C THR A 146 11.34 -4.86 -13.17
N VAL A 147 10.31 -4.01 -13.12
CA VAL A 147 9.72 -3.38 -14.32
C VAL A 147 10.46 -2.11 -14.74
N GLY A 148 11.21 -1.49 -13.83
CA GLY A 148 11.96 -0.25 -14.08
C GLY A 148 11.08 0.99 -14.32
N ILE A 149 11.73 2.13 -14.47
CA ILE A 149 11.06 3.41 -14.74
C ILE A 149 10.44 3.43 -16.13
N GLU A 150 11.07 2.81 -17.14
CA GLU A 150 10.52 2.74 -18.50
C GLU A 150 9.25 1.87 -18.56
N GLY A 151 9.20 0.77 -17.80
CA GLY A 151 7.97 -0.01 -17.63
C GLY A 151 6.85 0.81 -17.02
N LEU A 152 7.16 1.64 -16.00
CA LEU A 152 6.19 2.53 -15.37
C LEU A 152 5.65 3.59 -16.36
N ARG A 153 6.49 4.21 -17.18
CA ARG A 153 6.07 5.14 -18.25
C ARG A 153 5.16 4.47 -19.27
N THR A 154 5.54 3.25 -19.69
CA THR A 154 4.77 2.48 -20.67
C THR A 154 3.36 2.22 -20.18
N VAL A 155 3.19 1.75 -18.93
CA VAL A 155 1.86 1.46 -18.41
C VAL A 155 1.08 2.73 -18.08
N HIS A 156 1.73 3.81 -17.68
CA HIS A 156 1.06 5.10 -17.48
C HIS A 156 0.33 5.57 -18.73
N ALA A 157 0.93 5.40 -19.92
CA ALA A 157 0.35 5.83 -21.19
C ALA A 157 -0.97 5.14 -21.57
N VAL A 158 -1.22 3.94 -21.02
CA VAL A 158 -2.42 3.12 -21.29
C VAL A 158 -3.35 2.99 -20.09
N ASN A 159 -2.96 3.53 -18.94
CA ASN A 159 -3.71 3.42 -17.70
C ASN A 159 -4.65 4.63 -17.50
N SER A 160 -5.90 4.33 -17.17
CA SER A 160 -6.94 5.35 -16.89
C SER A 160 -7.28 5.51 -15.41
N LYS A 161 -6.66 4.70 -14.54
CA LYS A 161 -6.92 4.68 -13.09
C LYS A 161 -5.77 5.35 -12.32
N PRO A 162 -5.98 5.81 -11.06
CA PRO A 162 -4.89 6.23 -10.20
C PRO A 162 -3.76 5.20 -10.16
N LEU A 163 -2.52 5.60 -10.49
CA LEU A 163 -1.37 4.73 -10.60
C LEU A 163 -0.47 4.85 -9.36
N VAL A 164 -0.23 3.72 -8.69
CA VAL A 164 0.69 3.60 -7.56
C VAL A 164 1.93 2.84 -8.00
N ALA A 165 3.10 3.46 -7.90
CA ALA A 165 4.37 2.75 -8.07
C ALA A 165 4.75 2.05 -6.77
N ILE A 166 5.28 0.82 -6.88
CA ILE A 166 5.70 0.02 -5.71
C ILE A 166 6.97 -0.78 -6.03
N GLY A 167 7.73 -1.09 -4.99
CA GLY A 167 8.91 -1.97 -5.03
C GLY A 167 10.22 -1.20 -5.06
N GLY A 168 10.99 -1.29 -3.97
CA GLY A 168 12.32 -0.70 -3.82
C GLY A 168 12.35 0.83 -3.84
N ILE A 169 11.23 1.49 -3.56
CA ILE A 169 11.13 2.94 -3.61
C ILE A 169 11.67 3.54 -2.31
N THR A 170 12.54 4.53 -2.46
CA THR A 170 13.17 5.31 -1.40
C THR A 170 12.95 6.80 -1.65
N ARG A 171 13.27 7.64 -0.68
CA ARG A 171 13.22 9.11 -0.84
C ARG A 171 14.13 9.61 -1.96
N ASP A 172 15.24 8.91 -2.23
CA ASP A 172 16.20 9.29 -3.27
C ASP A 172 15.70 8.98 -4.70
N ASN A 173 14.82 7.97 -4.85
CA ASN A 173 14.35 7.55 -6.17
C ASN A 173 12.87 7.82 -6.45
N ALA A 174 12.09 8.25 -5.45
CA ALA A 174 10.65 8.48 -5.58
C ALA A 174 10.30 9.52 -6.66
N ALA A 175 11.13 10.56 -6.82
CA ALA A 175 10.95 11.59 -7.83
C ALA A 175 10.93 11.01 -9.26
N LEU A 176 11.70 9.94 -9.52
CA LEU A 176 11.71 9.24 -10.80
C LEU A 176 10.34 8.56 -11.08
N CYS A 177 9.71 8.00 -10.05
CA CYS A 177 8.40 7.36 -10.18
C CYS A 177 7.31 8.40 -10.50
N TRP A 178 7.29 9.52 -9.78
CA TRP A 178 6.35 10.60 -10.06
C TRP A 178 6.57 11.21 -11.46
N GLY A 179 7.84 11.42 -11.85
CA GLY A 179 8.20 11.89 -13.20
C GLY A 179 7.85 10.89 -14.32
N ALA A 180 7.64 9.62 -13.97
CA ALA A 180 7.17 8.57 -14.88
C ALA A 180 5.64 8.42 -14.92
N GLY A 181 4.89 9.27 -14.17
CA GLY A 181 3.43 9.31 -14.19
C GLY A 181 2.74 8.61 -13.02
N ALA A 182 3.47 8.09 -12.03
CA ALA A 182 2.83 7.59 -10.80
C ALA A 182 2.21 8.76 -10.02
N GLY A 183 0.94 8.66 -9.65
CA GLY A 183 0.28 9.62 -8.77
C GLY A 183 0.65 9.41 -7.29
N SER A 184 1.05 8.20 -6.93
CA SER A 184 1.41 7.78 -5.57
C SER A 184 2.56 6.79 -5.58
N VAL A 185 3.34 6.73 -4.51
CA VAL A 185 4.38 5.73 -4.29
C VAL A 185 4.11 4.95 -3.01
N ALA A 186 4.09 3.61 -3.09
CA ALA A 186 3.91 2.74 -1.95
C ALA A 186 5.27 2.38 -1.33
N VAL A 187 5.40 2.58 -0.02
CA VAL A 187 6.69 2.48 0.69
C VAL A 187 6.58 1.56 1.91
N ILE A 188 7.57 0.67 2.07
CA ILE A 188 7.75 -0.20 3.23
C ILE A 188 9.11 0.09 3.88
N GLY A 189 10.18 -0.33 3.24
CA GLY A 189 11.52 -0.40 3.84
C GLY A 189 12.13 0.96 4.17
N ASP A 190 11.98 1.96 3.31
CA ASP A 190 12.53 3.30 3.53
C ASP A 190 11.83 4.08 4.65
N LEU A 191 10.67 3.62 5.12
CA LEU A 191 10.03 4.16 6.33
C LEU A 191 10.78 3.75 7.60
N LEU A 192 11.40 2.57 7.60
CA LEU A 192 12.04 2.03 8.80
C LEU A 192 13.41 2.67 9.06
N THR A 193 13.68 2.95 10.31
CA THR A 193 14.92 3.54 10.79
C THR A 193 15.66 2.58 11.74
N HIS A 194 16.92 2.81 11.94
CA HIS A 194 17.71 2.08 12.93
C HIS A 194 18.41 3.09 13.87
N PRO A 195 18.04 3.16 15.16
CA PRO A 195 16.97 2.40 15.82
C PRO A 195 15.55 2.82 15.33
N CYS A 196 14.61 1.86 15.39
CA CYS A 196 13.20 2.12 15.07
C CYS A 196 12.46 2.56 16.35
N SER A 197 11.74 3.66 16.27
CA SER A 197 10.92 4.19 17.35
C SER A 197 9.75 4.99 16.79
N HIS A 198 8.73 5.27 17.61
CA HIS A 198 7.63 6.15 17.25
C HIS A 198 8.15 7.49 16.69
N ARG A 199 9.08 8.12 17.40
CA ARG A 199 9.65 9.41 17.00
C ARG A 199 10.32 9.34 15.63
N THR A 200 11.20 8.34 15.41
CA THR A 200 11.97 8.25 14.16
C THR A 200 11.10 7.87 12.96
N LEU A 201 10.04 7.06 13.16
CA LEU A 201 9.06 6.77 12.11
C LEU A 201 8.23 7.99 11.75
N ARG A 202 7.78 8.75 12.76
CA ARG A 202 7.05 10.01 12.53
C ARG A 202 7.90 11.00 11.74
N GLU A 203 9.12 11.27 12.18
CA GLU A 203 10.07 12.15 11.51
C GLU A 203 10.33 11.68 10.06
N ARG A 204 10.49 10.38 9.83
CA ARG A 204 10.66 9.80 8.50
C ARG A 204 9.43 10.02 7.61
N MET A 205 8.23 9.91 8.14
CA MET A 205 7.02 10.20 7.38
C MET A 205 6.92 11.69 7.04
N GLU A 206 7.26 12.57 7.98
CA GLU A 206 7.35 14.01 7.74
C GLU A 206 8.38 14.37 6.65
N GLU A 207 9.52 13.67 6.59
CA GLU A 207 10.51 13.81 5.51
C GLU A 207 9.93 13.39 4.16
N TRP A 208 9.20 12.28 4.08
CA TRP A 208 8.53 11.82 2.88
C TRP A 208 7.51 12.82 2.35
N LEU A 209 6.81 13.53 3.21
CA LEU A 209 5.78 14.51 2.81
C LEU A 209 6.37 15.83 2.30
N LYS A 210 7.67 16.06 2.48
CA LYS A 210 8.37 17.25 1.97
C LYS A 210 8.88 17.10 0.53
N LEU A 211 8.83 15.86 -0.02
CA LEU A 211 9.20 15.58 -1.41
C LEU A 211 8.06 15.96 -2.38
#